data_c1d4c812f4e91313f08afe4e9c3fa212
#
_entry.id   c1d4c812f4e91313f08afe4e9c3fa212
#
_cell.length_a   1.000
_cell.length_b   1.000
_cell.length_c   1.000
_cell.angle_alpha   90.00
_cell.angle_beta   90.00
_cell.angle_gamma   90.00
#
_symmetry.space_group_name_H-M   'P 1'
#
loop_
_entity.id
_entity.type
_entity.pdbx_description
1 polymer ?
#
loop_
_entity_poly.entity_id
_entity_poly.type
_entity_poly.pdbx_seq_one_letter_code
_entity_poly.pdbx_strand_id
1 'polypeptide(L)'
;MTKKYLFESIVKIRDFECDMQGVVNNAYYHNLLMQTRTEFLESIGIIRNEWSVERGIDFVVYETAIQYRSPIVAGETFRSCLNMHREGARYIYIQDFRRESGELCMRARVDVAVGLNGKLTRGEIFADYMKEHGVEFQEQPASRRTNSKIPNHIDDVIYDYEMKVRDYECDRYGSATNAFVQRYLEVTRLEFMEEMGETFRKWHENGVDMMVSKVDLKFIRPMMAAEKFHSLMNIRQDGPRVIFEQEIRRKNDMQLCVRASVEIVGIVDGELDTQGACFFHFINNQVPEWHSKNKM
;
A
#
# COMPACT_ATOMS: atom_id res chain seq x y z
N MET A 1 24.73 -15.06 -10.39
CA MET A 1 24.95 -14.84 -8.94
C MET A 1 23.58 -14.64 -8.31
N THR A 2 23.19 -15.51 -7.39
CA THR A 2 21.96 -15.36 -6.60
C THR A 2 22.09 -14.12 -5.73
N LYS A 3 21.14 -13.20 -5.85
CA LYS A 3 21.12 -11.96 -5.04
C LYS A 3 20.96 -12.38 -3.57
N LYS A 4 21.95 -12.08 -2.74
CA LYS A 4 21.88 -12.38 -1.31
C LYS A 4 20.97 -11.35 -0.65
N TYR A 5 19.86 -11.78 -0.05
CA TYR A 5 19.00 -10.96 0.76
C TYR A 5 19.48 -10.92 2.22
N LEU A 6 19.13 -9.85 2.92
CA LEU A 6 19.40 -9.73 4.35
C LEU A 6 18.58 -10.73 5.16
N PHE A 7 17.34 -10.95 4.74
CA PHE A 7 16.42 -11.90 5.36
C PHE A 7 15.48 -12.51 4.30
N GLU A 8 15.11 -13.77 4.48
CA GLU A 8 14.13 -14.47 3.66
C GLU A 8 13.24 -15.35 4.53
N SER A 9 11.95 -15.37 4.23
CA SER A 9 10.98 -16.32 4.81
C SER A 9 10.10 -16.94 3.73
N ILE A 10 9.51 -18.08 4.05
CA ILE A 10 8.57 -18.78 3.17
C ILE A 10 7.15 -18.44 3.60
N VAL A 11 6.34 -17.99 2.67
CA VAL A 11 4.94 -17.62 2.90
C VAL A 11 4.04 -18.46 2.00
N LYS A 12 2.98 -19.04 2.57
CA LYS A 12 1.92 -19.75 1.86
C LYS A 12 0.65 -18.92 1.93
N ILE A 13 0.04 -18.67 0.77
CA ILE A 13 -1.20 -17.91 0.65
C ILE A 13 -2.40 -18.77 1.05
N ARG A 14 -3.32 -18.17 1.77
CA ARG A 14 -4.59 -18.77 2.22
C ARG A 14 -5.76 -18.16 1.46
N ASP A 15 -6.88 -18.90 1.35
CA ASP A 15 -8.07 -18.45 0.61
C ASP A 15 -8.60 -17.09 1.10
N PHE A 16 -8.61 -16.86 2.42
CA PHE A 16 -9.12 -15.61 3.00
C PHE A 16 -8.23 -14.38 2.72
N GLU A 17 -7.05 -14.56 2.12
CA GLU A 17 -6.13 -13.51 1.70
C GLU A 17 -6.41 -13.07 0.25
N CYS A 18 -7.27 -13.83 -0.45
CA CYS A 18 -7.63 -13.60 -1.84
C CYS A 18 -8.97 -12.86 -1.98
N ASP A 19 -9.15 -12.17 -3.08
CA ASP A 19 -10.39 -11.54 -3.49
C ASP A 19 -11.24 -12.48 -4.38
N MET A 20 -12.34 -11.97 -4.92
CA MET A 20 -13.25 -12.74 -5.78
C MET A 20 -12.62 -13.18 -7.11
N GLN A 21 -11.50 -12.58 -7.52
CA GLN A 21 -10.73 -13.03 -8.71
C GLN A 21 -9.78 -14.20 -8.37
N GLY A 22 -9.74 -14.64 -7.10
CA GLY A 22 -8.87 -15.72 -6.63
C GLY A 22 -7.40 -15.34 -6.48
N VAL A 23 -7.08 -14.06 -6.53
CA VAL A 23 -5.73 -13.52 -6.34
C VAL A 23 -5.61 -12.79 -5.01
N VAL A 24 -4.39 -12.69 -4.46
CA VAL A 24 -4.15 -11.97 -3.21
C VAL A 24 -4.65 -10.54 -3.33
N ASN A 25 -5.58 -10.15 -2.45
CA ASN A 25 -6.11 -8.79 -2.41
C ASN A 25 -5.02 -7.78 -2.04
N ASN A 26 -5.04 -6.62 -2.67
CA ASN A 26 -4.03 -5.57 -2.53
C ASN A 26 -3.77 -5.14 -1.08
N ALA A 27 -4.79 -5.14 -0.22
CA ALA A 27 -4.64 -4.79 1.18
C ALA A 27 -3.84 -5.84 1.97
N TYR A 28 -3.96 -7.13 1.61
CA TYR A 28 -3.21 -8.20 2.28
C TYR A 28 -1.70 -8.12 2.03
N TYR A 29 -1.25 -7.58 0.91
CA TYR A 29 0.18 -7.37 0.70
C TYR A 29 0.82 -6.53 1.80
N HIS A 30 0.11 -5.55 2.37
CA HIS A 30 0.62 -4.78 3.53
C HIS A 30 0.85 -5.66 4.76
N ASN A 31 -0.04 -6.63 5.01
CA ASN A 31 0.12 -7.59 6.11
C ASN A 31 1.31 -8.52 5.87
N LEU A 32 1.45 -9.06 4.66
CA LEU A 32 2.56 -9.94 4.28
C LEU A 32 3.91 -9.21 4.35
N LEU A 33 3.97 -7.95 3.89
CA LEU A 33 5.14 -7.10 4.02
C LEU A 33 5.48 -6.82 5.49
N MET A 34 4.48 -6.58 6.33
CA MET A 34 4.66 -6.37 7.77
C MET A 34 5.15 -7.65 8.46
N GLN A 35 4.58 -8.81 8.11
CA GLN A 35 5.01 -10.11 8.63
C GLN A 35 6.49 -10.33 8.40
N THR A 36 6.97 -10.18 7.16
CA THR A 36 8.39 -10.36 6.83
C THR A 36 9.31 -9.43 7.61
N ARG A 37 8.92 -8.16 7.79
CA ARG A 37 9.70 -7.23 8.62
C ARG A 37 9.68 -7.62 10.09
N THR A 38 8.57 -8.12 10.59
CA THR A 38 8.45 -8.61 11.96
C THR A 38 9.33 -9.82 12.19
N GLU A 39 9.26 -10.84 11.31
CA GLU A 39 10.10 -12.03 11.36
C GLU A 39 11.61 -11.69 11.28
N PHE A 40 11.97 -10.71 10.42
CA PHE A 40 13.34 -10.19 10.39
C PHE A 40 13.76 -9.58 11.73
N LEU A 41 12.95 -8.71 12.32
CA LEU A 41 13.25 -8.10 13.62
C LEU A 41 13.38 -9.15 14.72
N GLU A 42 12.49 -10.13 14.75
CA GLU A 42 12.55 -11.26 15.70
C GLU A 42 13.82 -12.09 15.52
N SER A 43 14.27 -12.31 14.29
CA SER A 43 15.51 -13.06 14.00
C SER A 43 16.77 -12.40 14.55
N ILE A 44 16.72 -11.10 14.83
CA ILE A 44 17.81 -10.34 15.47
C ILE A 44 17.50 -9.97 16.93
N GLY A 45 16.51 -10.62 17.55
CA GLY A 45 16.17 -10.45 18.96
C GLY A 45 15.27 -9.24 19.28
N ILE A 46 14.64 -8.62 18.27
CA ILE A 46 13.71 -7.52 18.49
C ILE A 46 12.28 -8.04 18.51
N ILE A 47 11.73 -8.23 19.71
CA ILE A 47 10.31 -8.51 19.89
C ILE A 47 9.55 -7.18 19.92
N ARG A 48 8.77 -6.90 18.89
CA ARG A 48 8.09 -5.60 18.72
C ARG A 48 7.24 -5.18 19.93
N ASN A 49 6.59 -6.15 20.58
CA ASN A 49 5.79 -5.85 21.76
C ASN A 49 6.65 -5.33 22.93
N GLU A 50 7.75 -6.00 23.21
CA GLU A 50 8.69 -5.59 24.28
C GLU A 50 9.31 -4.23 23.99
N TRP A 51 9.79 -4.03 22.74
CA TRP A 51 10.40 -2.77 22.34
C TRP A 51 9.41 -1.60 22.48
N SER A 52 8.17 -1.79 22.08
CA SER A 52 7.17 -0.76 22.15
C SER A 52 6.66 -0.50 23.57
N VAL A 53 6.30 -1.55 24.31
CA VAL A 53 5.69 -1.41 25.66
C VAL A 53 6.74 -1.07 26.71
N GLU A 54 7.89 -1.78 26.72
CA GLU A 54 8.88 -1.63 27.77
C GLU A 54 9.90 -0.53 27.49
N ARG A 55 10.24 -0.30 26.20
CA ARG A 55 11.25 0.69 25.81
C ARG A 55 10.68 1.94 25.14
N GLY A 56 9.37 1.93 24.82
CA GLY A 56 8.71 3.03 24.12
C GLY A 56 9.20 3.22 22.68
N ILE A 57 9.81 2.19 22.07
CA ILE A 57 10.40 2.27 20.72
C ILE A 57 9.43 1.67 19.71
N ASP A 58 9.03 2.48 18.72
CA ASP A 58 8.11 2.08 17.66
C ASP A 58 8.72 2.22 16.26
N PHE A 59 8.26 1.36 15.36
CA PHE A 59 8.59 1.40 13.93
C PHE A 59 7.37 1.87 13.15
N VAL A 60 7.43 3.09 12.65
CA VAL A 60 6.31 3.78 12.00
C VAL A 60 6.53 3.80 10.49
N VAL A 61 5.69 3.10 9.74
CA VAL A 61 5.65 3.19 8.28
C VAL A 61 5.00 4.51 7.89
N TYR A 62 5.66 5.30 7.07
CA TYR A 62 5.10 6.56 6.59
C TYR A 62 5.00 6.66 5.05
N GLU A 63 5.69 5.78 4.31
CA GLU A 63 5.55 5.69 2.86
C GLU A 63 5.70 4.23 2.41
N THR A 64 4.87 3.81 1.46
CA THR A 64 5.02 2.54 0.75
C THR A 64 4.86 2.76 -0.74
N ALA A 65 5.69 2.09 -1.53
CA ALA A 65 5.55 2.00 -2.98
C ALA A 65 5.60 0.51 -3.37
N ILE A 66 4.50 0.00 -3.90
CA ILE A 66 4.36 -1.42 -4.26
C ILE A 66 4.15 -1.53 -5.76
N GLN A 67 4.94 -2.38 -6.43
CA GLN A 67 4.80 -2.74 -7.83
C GLN A 67 4.41 -4.22 -7.93
N TYR A 68 3.26 -4.49 -8.50
CA TYR A 68 2.76 -5.82 -8.77
C TYR A 68 3.22 -6.26 -10.17
N ARG A 69 3.72 -7.48 -10.31
CA ARG A 69 4.30 -8.02 -11.54
C ARG A 69 3.52 -9.21 -12.07
N SER A 70 3.15 -10.12 -11.19
CA SER A 70 2.28 -11.25 -11.51
C SER A 70 1.40 -11.57 -10.29
N PRO A 71 0.16 -11.99 -10.51
CA PRO A 71 -0.75 -12.34 -9.43
C PRO A 71 -0.23 -13.54 -8.65
N ILE A 72 -0.50 -13.57 -7.36
CA ILE A 72 -0.27 -14.70 -6.47
C ILE A 72 -1.64 -15.23 -6.07
N VAL A 73 -1.82 -16.55 -6.12
CA VAL A 73 -3.11 -17.21 -5.91
C VAL A 73 -3.15 -18.02 -4.61
N ALA A 74 -4.35 -18.39 -4.16
CA ALA A 74 -4.54 -19.23 -2.98
C ALA A 74 -3.81 -20.58 -3.11
N GLY A 75 -3.21 -21.02 -2.02
CA GLY A 75 -2.41 -22.26 -1.96
C GLY A 75 -0.98 -22.13 -2.48
N GLU A 76 -0.66 -21.05 -3.20
CA GLU A 76 0.70 -20.79 -3.70
C GLU A 76 1.66 -20.48 -2.55
N THR A 77 2.92 -20.91 -2.73
CA THR A 77 4.02 -20.62 -1.80
C THR A 77 5.06 -19.76 -2.51
N PHE A 78 5.56 -18.76 -1.83
CA PHE A 78 6.60 -17.88 -2.34
C PHE A 78 7.65 -17.53 -1.27
N ARG A 79 8.81 -17.07 -1.71
CA ARG A 79 9.84 -16.50 -0.84
C ARG A 79 9.59 -15.00 -0.67
N SER A 80 9.41 -14.57 0.56
CA SER A 80 9.42 -13.16 0.93
C SER A 80 10.83 -12.76 1.31
N CYS A 81 11.45 -11.92 0.49
CA CYS A 81 12.86 -11.55 0.57
C CYS A 81 12.97 -10.09 0.99
N LEU A 82 13.89 -9.78 1.91
CA LEU A 82 14.05 -8.45 2.47
C LEU A 82 15.50 -8.00 2.40
N ASN A 83 15.71 -6.76 1.93
CA ASN A 83 16.92 -5.98 2.14
C ASN A 83 16.57 -4.66 2.83
N MET A 84 17.53 -4.07 3.48
CA MET A 84 17.36 -2.80 4.17
C MET A 84 18.60 -1.93 4.02
N HIS A 85 18.38 -0.60 3.96
CA HIS A 85 19.44 0.40 4.12
C HIS A 85 18.88 1.60 4.91
N ARG A 86 19.76 2.46 5.41
CA ARG A 86 19.38 3.67 6.12
C ARG A 86 19.60 4.89 5.23
N GLU A 87 18.61 5.77 5.13
CA GLU A 87 18.70 7.08 4.46
C GLU A 87 18.43 8.20 5.48
N GLY A 88 19.48 8.76 6.04
CA GLY A 88 19.36 9.76 7.11
C GLY A 88 18.66 9.18 8.36
N ALA A 89 17.47 9.67 8.70
CA ALA A 89 16.67 9.18 9.84
C ALA A 89 15.75 7.99 9.49
N ARG A 90 15.73 7.54 8.23
CA ARG A 90 14.78 6.56 7.72
C ARG A 90 15.43 5.22 7.46
N TYR A 91 14.71 4.14 7.72
CA TYR A 91 15.05 2.78 7.32
C TYR A 91 14.21 2.38 6.13
N ILE A 92 14.86 2.07 5.02
CA ILE A 92 14.25 1.74 3.76
C ILE A 92 14.32 0.24 3.58
N TYR A 93 13.17 -0.40 3.66
CA TYR A 93 13.04 -1.82 3.36
C TYR A 93 12.69 -2.01 1.90
N ILE A 94 13.48 -2.82 1.20
CA ILE A 94 13.19 -3.30 -0.15
C ILE A 94 12.79 -4.76 -0.03
N GLN A 95 11.54 -5.05 -0.34
CA GLN A 95 10.96 -6.38 -0.20
C GLN A 95 10.51 -6.92 -1.55
N ASP A 96 10.96 -8.14 -1.87
CA ASP A 96 10.62 -8.86 -3.08
C ASP A 96 9.83 -10.12 -2.71
N PHE A 97 8.69 -10.36 -3.37
CA PHE A 97 8.03 -11.67 -3.33
C PHE A 97 8.42 -12.44 -4.59
N ARG A 98 8.98 -13.64 -4.40
CA ARG A 98 9.51 -14.45 -5.49
C ARG A 98 9.02 -15.88 -5.40
N ARG A 99 8.58 -16.41 -6.55
CA ARG A 99 8.33 -17.84 -6.68
C ARG A 99 9.62 -18.65 -6.50
N GLU A 100 9.50 -19.94 -6.29
CA GLU A 100 10.64 -20.84 -6.21
C GLU A 100 11.49 -20.81 -7.49
N SER A 101 10.87 -20.61 -8.64
CA SER A 101 11.53 -20.39 -9.94
C SER A 101 12.46 -19.16 -9.97
N GLY A 102 12.34 -18.25 -8.99
CA GLY A 102 13.03 -16.96 -8.97
C GLY A 102 12.24 -15.82 -9.60
N GLU A 103 11.08 -16.08 -10.20
CA GLU A 103 10.20 -15.06 -10.76
C GLU A 103 9.79 -14.03 -9.70
N LEU A 104 9.86 -12.76 -10.07
CA LEU A 104 9.45 -11.66 -9.20
C LEU A 104 7.96 -11.38 -9.36
N CYS A 105 7.18 -11.69 -8.33
CA CYS A 105 5.73 -11.42 -8.31
C CYS A 105 5.41 -10.00 -7.88
N MET A 106 6.16 -9.46 -6.90
CA MET A 106 5.95 -8.14 -6.36
C MET A 106 7.26 -7.55 -5.83
N ARG A 107 7.41 -6.23 -5.93
CA ARG A 107 8.46 -5.47 -5.26
C ARG A 107 7.87 -4.32 -4.50
N ALA A 108 8.29 -4.15 -3.25
CA ALA A 108 7.93 -3.01 -2.43
C ALA A 108 9.15 -2.25 -1.91
N ARG A 109 9.02 -0.92 -1.83
CA ARG A 109 9.82 -0.06 -0.98
C ARG A 109 8.93 0.37 0.19
N VAL A 110 9.41 0.20 1.41
CA VAL A 110 8.70 0.62 2.63
C VAL A 110 9.64 1.49 3.45
N ASP A 111 9.25 2.74 3.60
CA ASP A 111 10.00 3.74 4.36
C ASP A 111 9.49 3.77 5.81
N VAL A 112 10.40 3.53 6.76
CA VAL A 112 10.08 3.39 8.19
C VAL A 112 10.89 4.39 9.00
N ALA A 113 10.22 5.08 9.89
CA ALA A 113 10.84 5.92 10.92
C ALA A 113 10.84 5.19 12.28
N VAL A 114 11.78 5.52 13.15
CA VAL A 114 11.84 5.01 14.52
C VAL A 114 11.34 6.09 15.46
N GLY A 115 10.34 5.75 16.26
CA GLY A 115 9.79 6.57 17.33
C GLY A 115 10.34 6.17 18.70
N LEU A 116 10.40 7.12 19.62
CA LEU A 116 10.67 6.90 21.03
C LEU A 116 9.64 7.69 21.85
N ASN A 117 8.87 7.00 22.68
CA ASN A 117 7.80 7.58 23.49
C ASN A 117 6.84 8.47 22.66
N GLY A 118 6.42 7.97 21.50
CA GLY A 118 5.49 8.65 20.59
C GLY A 118 6.09 9.80 19.77
N LYS A 119 7.39 10.07 19.86
CA LYS A 119 8.08 11.10 19.09
C LYS A 119 9.04 10.47 18.08
N LEU A 120 9.03 10.94 16.85
CA LEU A 120 9.99 10.50 15.84
C LEU A 120 11.40 10.91 16.22
N THR A 121 12.37 10.01 16.01
CA THR A 121 13.79 10.20 16.30
C THR A 121 14.61 10.15 15.01
N ARG A 122 15.93 10.31 15.13
CA ARG A 122 16.86 10.04 14.03
C ARG A 122 17.14 8.55 13.83
N GLY A 123 16.60 7.68 14.71
CA GLY A 123 16.70 6.23 14.60
C GLY A 123 18.04 5.63 15.00
N GLU A 124 18.93 6.40 15.67
CA GLU A 124 20.24 5.90 16.12
C GLU A 124 20.10 4.65 16.99
N ILE A 125 19.12 4.63 17.90
CA ILE A 125 18.89 3.51 18.81
C ILE A 125 18.71 2.16 18.09
N PHE A 126 18.08 2.17 16.93
CA PHE A 126 17.93 0.97 16.11
C PHE A 126 19.21 0.66 15.32
N ALA A 127 19.92 1.69 14.82
CA ALA A 127 21.19 1.51 14.14
C ALA A 127 22.26 0.92 15.07
N ASP A 128 22.35 1.43 16.29
CA ASP A 128 23.31 0.95 17.29
C ASP A 128 23.00 -0.50 17.69
N TYR A 129 21.74 -0.81 17.94
CA TYR A 129 21.30 -2.17 18.22
C TYR A 129 21.68 -3.15 17.10
N MET A 130 21.42 -2.79 15.84
CA MET A 130 21.78 -3.64 14.71
C MET A 130 23.29 -3.87 14.60
N LYS A 131 24.10 -2.83 14.80
CA LYS A 131 25.59 -2.92 14.82
C LYS A 131 26.07 -3.85 15.93
N GLU A 132 25.51 -3.73 17.13
CA GLU A 132 25.85 -4.58 18.29
C GLU A 132 25.51 -6.06 18.03
N HIS A 133 24.47 -6.33 17.21
CA HIS A 133 24.05 -7.70 16.86
C HIS A 133 24.61 -8.18 15.50
N GLY A 134 25.61 -7.48 14.96
CA GLY A 134 26.32 -7.90 13.75
C GLY A 134 25.50 -7.80 12.46
N VAL A 135 24.44 -7.01 12.44
CA VAL A 135 23.62 -6.79 11.25
C VAL A 135 24.25 -5.68 10.41
N GLU A 136 24.77 -6.05 9.25
CA GLU A 136 25.34 -5.08 8.30
C GLU A 136 24.23 -4.43 7.46
N PHE A 137 24.25 -3.13 7.37
CA PHE A 137 23.38 -2.35 6.49
C PHE A 137 24.11 -1.13 5.92
N GLN A 138 23.70 -0.67 4.75
CA GLN A 138 24.27 0.50 4.11
C GLN A 138 23.66 1.78 4.70
N GLU A 139 24.52 2.78 4.94
CA GLU A 139 24.09 4.14 5.26
C GLU A 139 24.24 5.03 4.03
N GLN A 140 23.20 5.80 3.71
CA GLN A 140 23.16 6.72 2.58
C GLN A 140 22.74 8.11 3.06
N PRO A 141 23.21 9.19 2.42
CA PRO A 141 22.68 10.52 2.70
C PRO A 141 21.17 10.58 2.54
N ALA A 142 20.51 11.41 3.32
CA ALA A 142 19.06 11.60 3.21
C ALA A 142 18.69 12.00 1.77
N SER A 143 17.91 11.17 1.09
CA SER A 143 17.40 11.49 -0.23
C SER A 143 16.23 12.46 -0.11
N ARG A 144 16.27 13.57 -0.88
CA ARG A 144 15.12 14.46 -1.06
C ARG A 144 14.09 13.89 -2.03
N ARG A 145 14.44 12.81 -2.77
CA ARG A 145 13.56 12.19 -3.76
C ARG A 145 12.76 11.09 -3.08
N THR A 146 11.50 11.35 -2.83
CA THR A 146 10.51 10.29 -2.72
C THR A 146 10.35 9.71 -4.13
N ASN A 147 10.47 8.39 -4.27
CA ASN A 147 10.21 7.73 -5.56
C ASN A 147 8.70 7.66 -5.88
N SER A 148 7.86 8.20 -5.02
CA SER A 148 6.42 8.19 -5.22
C SER A 148 6.02 9.30 -6.18
N LYS A 149 5.18 8.96 -7.14
CA LYS A 149 4.53 9.89 -8.07
C LYS A 149 3.26 10.50 -7.47
N ILE A 150 3.09 10.46 -6.15
CA ILE A 150 1.91 10.99 -5.49
C ILE A 150 1.91 12.50 -5.64
N PRO A 151 0.87 13.12 -6.22
CA PRO A 151 0.76 14.57 -6.34
C PRO A 151 0.71 15.22 -4.96
N ASN A 152 1.15 16.47 -4.86
CA ASN A 152 1.11 17.21 -3.59
C ASN A 152 -0.31 17.64 -3.19
N HIS A 153 -1.24 17.61 -4.13
CA HIS A 153 -2.64 17.94 -3.95
C HIS A 153 -3.45 17.21 -5.02
N ILE A 154 -4.69 16.84 -4.71
CA ILE A 154 -5.64 16.37 -5.71
C ILE A 154 -6.40 17.59 -6.21
N ASP A 155 -6.20 17.92 -7.48
CA ASP A 155 -7.02 18.89 -8.18
C ASP A 155 -8.29 18.18 -8.68
N ASP A 156 -9.40 18.91 -8.83
CA ASP A 156 -10.64 18.41 -9.40
C ASP A 156 -11.16 17.10 -8.76
N VAL A 157 -11.43 17.14 -7.45
CA VAL A 157 -12.07 16.02 -6.74
C VAL A 157 -13.40 15.68 -7.43
N ILE A 158 -13.51 14.45 -7.90
CA ILE A 158 -14.72 13.94 -8.58
C ILE A 158 -15.62 13.15 -7.65
N TYR A 159 -15.08 12.60 -6.56
CA TYR A 159 -15.83 11.77 -5.62
C TYR A 159 -15.35 11.95 -4.20
N ASP A 160 -16.30 12.01 -3.26
CA ASP A 160 -16.08 12.09 -1.82
C ASP A 160 -16.92 11.02 -1.10
N TYR A 161 -16.25 10.11 -0.41
CA TYR A 161 -16.88 9.04 0.33
C TYR A 161 -16.59 9.16 1.83
N GLU A 162 -17.65 9.31 2.65
CA GLU A 162 -17.51 9.36 4.10
C GLU A 162 -17.36 7.95 4.68
N MET A 163 -16.35 7.76 5.51
CA MET A 163 -16.09 6.51 6.21
C MET A 163 -15.82 6.74 7.70
N LYS A 164 -15.88 5.65 8.47
CA LYS A 164 -15.57 5.64 9.90
C LYS A 164 -14.65 4.48 10.22
N VAL A 165 -13.56 4.76 10.95
CA VAL A 165 -12.66 3.71 11.45
C VAL A 165 -13.33 2.94 12.60
N ARG A 166 -13.24 1.62 12.54
CA ARG A 166 -13.78 0.70 13.53
C ARG A 166 -12.67 0.07 14.37
N ASP A 167 -12.98 -0.35 15.59
CA ASP A 167 -11.99 -0.87 16.54
C ASP A 167 -11.21 -2.07 16.00
N TYR A 168 -11.87 -3.00 15.29
CA TYR A 168 -11.24 -4.19 14.72
C TYR A 168 -10.29 -3.90 13.53
N GLU A 169 -10.29 -2.68 13.01
CA GLU A 169 -9.45 -2.21 11.92
C GLU A 169 -8.12 -1.62 12.43
N CYS A 170 -8.03 -1.46 13.75
CA CYS A 170 -6.95 -0.75 14.41
C CYS A 170 -5.87 -1.68 14.94
N ASP A 171 -4.68 -1.13 15.04
CA ASP A 171 -3.61 -1.69 15.84
C ASP A 171 -3.84 -1.43 17.36
N ARG A 172 -2.92 -1.89 18.18
CA ARG A 172 -2.98 -1.70 19.65
C ARG A 172 -2.94 -0.24 20.12
N TYR A 173 -2.57 0.70 19.25
CA TYR A 173 -2.58 2.14 19.55
C TYR A 173 -3.89 2.82 19.16
N GLY A 174 -4.85 2.04 18.65
CA GLY A 174 -6.13 2.54 18.18
C GLY A 174 -6.07 3.23 16.83
N SER A 175 -5.00 3.06 16.06
CA SER A 175 -4.87 3.59 14.71
C SER A 175 -5.15 2.51 13.67
N ALA A 176 -5.89 2.87 12.62
CA ALA A 176 -6.13 1.99 11.48
C ALA A 176 -4.80 1.46 10.91
N THR A 177 -4.72 0.14 10.70
CA THR A 177 -3.53 -0.47 10.12
C THR A 177 -3.36 -0.10 8.66
N ASN A 178 -2.13 -0.20 8.13
CA ASN A 178 -1.84 0.12 6.72
C ASN A 178 -2.70 -0.70 5.75
N ALA A 179 -3.02 -1.96 6.11
CA ALA A 179 -3.90 -2.81 5.31
C ALA A 179 -5.34 -2.27 5.27
N PHE A 180 -5.88 -1.79 6.39
CA PHE A 180 -7.20 -1.18 6.40
C PHE A 180 -7.23 0.19 5.72
N VAL A 181 -6.16 0.98 5.82
CA VAL A 181 -6.04 2.22 5.03
C VAL A 181 -6.12 1.91 3.53
N GLN A 182 -5.41 0.88 3.06
CA GLN A 182 -5.50 0.43 1.66
C GLN A 182 -6.93 0.00 1.29
N ARG A 183 -7.65 -0.70 2.20
CA ARG A 183 -9.06 -1.08 1.97
C ARG A 183 -9.99 0.12 1.88
N TYR A 184 -9.80 1.15 2.69
CA TYR A 184 -10.62 2.37 2.58
C TYR A 184 -10.48 3.03 1.22
N LEU A 185 -9.26 3.08 0.68
CA LEU A 185 -9.03 3.59 -0.68
C LEU A 185 -9.68 2.69 -1.74
N GLU A 186 -9.65 1.38 -1.56
CA GLU A 186 -10.32 0.41 -2.44
C GLU A 186 -11.84 0.57 -2.39
N VAL A 187 -12.43 0.64 -1.18
CA VAL A 187 -13.88 0.87 -1.01
C VAL A 187 -14.31 2.14 -1.71
N THR A 188 -13.58 3.24 -1.58
CA THR A 188 -13.92 4.50 -2.28
C THR A 188 -14.00 4.32 -3.80
N ARG A 189 -13.10 3.55 -4.40
CA ARG A 189 -13.14 3.26 -5.85
C ARG A 189 -14.32 2.36 -6.23
N LEU A 190 -14.64 1.38 -5.38
CA LEU A 190 -15.78 0.47 -5.60
C LEU A 190 -17.10 1.22 -5.53
N GLU A 191 -17.31 2.00 -4.46
CA GLU A 191 -18.53 2.81 -4.28
C GLU A 191 -18.73 3.79 -5.46
N PHE A 192 -17.67 4.46 -5.89
CA PHE A 192 -17.72 5.31 -7.08
C PHE A 192 -18.16 4.56 -8.33
N MET A 193 -17.58 3.38 -8.58
CA MET A 193 -17.93 2.55 -9.74
C MET A 193 -19.39 2.09 -9.67
N GLU A 194 -19.85 1.67 -8.49
CA GLU A 194 -21.25 1.23 -8.28
C GLU A 194 -22.25 2.37 -8.50
N GLU A 195 -21.96 3.58 -8.01
CA GLU A 195 -22.81 4.76 -8.27
C GLU A 195 -22.88 5.12 -9.76
N MET A 196 -21.85 4.79 -10.52
CA MET A 196 -21.88 4.94 -12.00
C MET A 196 -22.60 3.79 -12.71
N GLY A 197 -23.09 2.79 -11.98
CA GLY A 197 -23.70 1.59 -12.56
C GLY A 197 -22.70 0.59 -13.13
N GLU A 198 -21.43 0.71 -12.73
CA GLU A 198 -20.34 -0.18 -13.12
C GLU A 198 -19.87 -1.02 -11.93
N THR A 199 -19.51 -2.29 -12.17
CA THR A 199 -18.94 -3.18 -11.16
C THR A 199 -17.81 -4.01 -11.78
N PHE A 200 -16.87 -4.46 -10.95
CA PHE A 200 -15.84 -5.40 -11.43
C PHE A 200 -16.46 -6.66 -12.04
N ARG A 201 -17.56 -7.17 -11.48
CA ARG A 201 -18.27 -8.33 -12.01
C ARG A 201 -18.80 -8.07 -13.42
N LYS A 202 -19.45 -6.92 -13.65
CA LYS A 202 -19.97 -6.53 -14.97
C LYS A 202 -18.84 -6.42 -16.00
N TRP A 203 -17.69 -5.87 -15.60
CA TRP A 203 -16.53 -5.77 -16.48
C TRP A 203 -15.97 -7.15 -16.80
N HIS A 204 -15.81 -8.01 -15.79
CA HIS A 204 -15.36 -9.39 -15.97
C HIS A 204 -16.30 -10.20 -16.92
N GLU A 205 -17.61 -10.09 -16.74
CA GLU A 205 -18.60 -10.71 -17.61
C GLU A 205 -18.52 -10.21 -19.07
N ASN A 206 -17.92 -9.03 -19.30
CA ASN A 206 -17.62 -8.48 -20.63
C ASN A 206 -16.15 -8.73 -21.07
N GLY A 207 -15.46 -9.67 -20.43
CA GLY A 207 -14.09 -10.05 -20.79
C GLY A 207 -13.01 -9.06 -20.37
N VAL A 208 -13.32 -8.12 -19.45
CA VAL A 208 -12.36 -7.12 -18.97
C VAL A 208 -12.11 -7.29 -17.47
N ASP A 209 -10.87 -7.58 -17.11
CA ASP A 209 -10.40 -7.57 -15.71
C ASP A 209 -9.57 -6.33 -15.43
N MET A 210 -9.70 -5.81 -14.22
CA MET A 210 -8.93 -4.65 -13.74
C MET A 210 -7.91 -5.11 -12.71
N MET A 211 -6.63 -4.89 -13.01
CA MET A 211 -5.53 -5.30 -12.14
C MET A 211 -4.75 -4.10 -11.65
N VAL A 212 -4.54 -4.02 -10.34
CA VAL A 212 -3.63 -3.01 -9.78
C VAL A 212 -2.20 -3.36 -10.16
N SER A 213 -1.52 -2.44 -10.83
CA SER A 213 -0.11 -2.58 -11.24
C SER A 213 0.85 -1.89 -10.28
N LYS A 214 0.40 -0.81 -9.62
CA LYS A 214 1.22 -0.06 -8.68
C LYS A 214 0.36 0.64 -7.63
N VAL A 215 0.90 0.73 -6.41
CA VAL A 215 0.33 1.52 -5.30
C VAL A 215 1.44 2.32 -4.65
N ASP A 216 1.26 3.63 -4.59
CA ASP A 216 2.08 4.54 -3.78
C ASP A 216 1.22 5.13 -2.66
N LEU A 217 1.64 5.00 -1.39
CA LEU A 217 0.93 5.51 -0.22
C LEU A 217 1.85 6.36 0.66
N LYS A 218 1.32 7.48 1.16
CA LYS A 218 1.93 8.28 2.22
C LYS A 218 1.00 8.34 3.41
N PHE A 219 1.49 7.89 4.56
CA PHE A 219 0.80 7.97 5.85
C PHE A 219 1.30 9.22 6.57
N ILE A 220 0.44 10.23 6.69
CA ILE A 220 0.80 11.58 7.18
C ILE A 220 0.36 11.76 8.62
N ARG A 221 -0.84 11.28 8.96
CA ARG A 221 -1.39 11.28 10.32
C ARG A 221 -2.13 9.98 10.58
N PRO A 222 -2.16 9.49 11.83
CA PRO A 222 -2.93 8.32 12.18
C PRO A 222 -4.43 8.59 11.99
N MET A 223 -5.15 7.52 11.65
CA MET A 223 -6.61 7.49 11.56
C MET A 223 -7.12 6.70 12.76
N MET A 224 -7.67 7.40 13.75
CA MET A 224 -8.01 6.78 15.03
C MET A 224 -9.38 6.11 15.02
N ALA A 225 -9.54 5.08 15.87
CA ALA A 225 -10.81 4.41 16.07
C ALA A 225 -11.94 5.39 16.38
N ALA A 226 -13.13 5.10 15.86
CA ALA A 226 -14.35 5.91 15.97
C ALA A 226 -14.33 7.26 15.24
N GLU A 227 -13.19 7.77 14.76
CA GLU A 227 -13.13 8.98 13.94
C GLU A 227 -13.76 8.76 12.56
N LYS A 228 -14.31 9.84 12.01
CA LYS A 228 -14.86 9.89 10.65
C LYS A 228 -13.89 10.61 9.70
N PHE A 229 -13.88 10.16 8.47
CA PHE A 229 -12.97 10.63 7.43
C PHE A 229 -13.71 10.80 6.10
N HIS A 230 -13.25 11.73 5.28
CA HIS A 230 -13.58 11.89 3.88
C HIS A 230 -12.47 11.23 3.04
N SER A 231 -12.85 10.35 2.13
CA SER A 231 -11.96 9.80 1.12
C SER A 231 -12.26 10.47 -0.22
N LEU A 232 -11.40 11.41 -0.57
CA LEU A 232 -11.49 12.21 -1.78
C LEU A 232 -10.76 11.50 -2.91
N MET A 233 -11.32 11.54 -4.11
CA MET A 233 -10.75 10.86 -5.25
C MET A 233 -10.84 11.68 -6.54
N ASN A 234 -9.78 11.59 -7.35
CA ASN A 234 -9.77 11.93 -8.76
C ASN A 234 -9.35 10.71 -9.59
N ILE A 235 -9.72 10.68 -10.86
CA ILE A 235 -9.40 9.60 -11.80
C ILE A 235 -8.95 10.19 -13.12
N ARG A 236 -7.88 9.62 -13.69
CA ARG A 236 -7.41 9.99 -15.02
C ARG A 236 -6.79 8.80 -15.75
N GLN A 237 -6.73 8.87 -17.05
CA GLN A 237 -5.99 7.93 -17.88
C GLN A 237 -4.59 8.46 -18.20
N ASP A 238 -3.58 7.60 -18.13
CA ASP A 238 -2.19 7.88 -18.52
C ASP A 238 -1.66 6.72 -19.35
N GLY A 239 -1.76 6.85 -20.66
CA GLY A 239 -1.50 5.75 -21.59
C GLY A 239 -2.42 4.56 -21.32
N PRO A 240 -1.86 3.33 -21.15
CA PRO A 240 -2.67 2.13 -20.87
C PRO A 240 -3.18 2.03 -19.43
N ARG A 241 -2.89 3.02 -18.58
CA ARG A 241 -3.20 2.96 -17.15
C ARG A 241 -4.32 3.91 -16.80
N VAL A 242 -5.14 3.48 -15.85
CA VAL A 242 -6.03 4.35 -15.09
C VAL A 242 -5.36 4.65 -13.76
N ILE A 243 -5.30 5.91 -13.39
CA ILE A 243 -4.67 6.38 -12.16
C ILE A 243 -5.74 7.00 -11.28
N PHE A 244 -5.90 6.42 -10.09
CA PHE A 244 -6.69 6.98 -9.01
C PHE A 244 -5.77 7.77 -8.08
N GLU A 245 -6.01 9.05 -7.96
CA GLU A 245 -5.36 9.93 -7.00
C GLU A 245 -6.32 10.13 -5.82
N GLN A 246 -5.90 9.77 -4.61
CA GLN A 246 -6.79 9.74 -3.45
C GLN A 246 -6.17 10.42 -2.24
N GLU A 247 -7.00 11.14 -1.48
CA GLU A 247 -6.66 11.70 -0.18
C GLU A 247 -7.69 11.25 0.86
N ILE A 248 -7.22 10.86 2.04
CA ILE A 248 -8.10 10.65 3.19
C ILE A 248 -7.89 11.81 4.15
N ARG A 249 -8.98 12.53 4.48
CA ARG A 249 -8.98 13.69 5.35
C ARG A 249 -9.93 13.48 6.55
N ARG A 250 -9.47 13.85 7.72
CA ARG A 250 -10.30 13.79 8.94
C ARG A 250 -11.51 14.71 8.79
N LYS A 251 -12.71 14.22 9.13
CA LYS A 251 -13.96 14.97 8.91
C LYS A 251 -14.03 16.27 9.71
N ASN A 252 -13.56 16.28 10.96
CA ASN A 252 -13.77 17.40 11.85
C ASN A 252 -12.97 18.66 11.50
N ASP A 253 -11.77 18.49 10.92
CA ASP A 253 -10.82 19.59 10.69
C ASP A 253 -10.20 19.57 9.29
N MET A 254 -10.63 18.64 8.44
CA MET A 254 -10.11 18.40 7.08
C MET A 254 -8.59 18.17 7.01
N GLN A 255 -7.96 17.81 8.13
CA GLN A 255 -6.54 17.49 8.14
C GLN A 255 -6.26 16.25 7.31
N LEU A 256 -5.26 16.34 6.45
CA LEU A 256 -4.80 15.27 5.60
C LEU A 256 -4.16 14.14 6.44
N CYS A 257 -4.67 12.93 6.29
CA CYS A 257 -4.16 11.74 6.95
C CYS A 257 -3.38 10.83 6.00
N VAL A 258 -3.88 10.64 4.78
CA VAL A 258 -3.28 9.74 3.78
C VAL A 258 -3.31 10.39 2.41
N ARG A 259 -2.27 10.13 1.62
CA ARG A 259 -2.25 10.33 0.16
C ARG A 259 -1.92 9.04 -0.55
N ALA A 260 -2.56 8.85 -1.69
CA ALA A 260 -2.37 7.66 -2.50
C ALA A 260 -2.37 7.97 -4.00
N SER A 261 -1.63 7.15 -4.74
CA SER A 261 -1.77 6.98 -6.18
C SER A 261 -1.85 5.49 -6.47
N VAL A 262 -2.91 5.06 -7.13
CA VAL A 262 -3.15 3.66 -7.49
C VAL A 262 -3.25 3.55 -9.00
N GLU A 263 -2.34 2.80 -9.61
CA GLU A 263 -2.31 2.54 -11.04
C GLU A 263 -2.99 1.20 -11.34
N ILE A 264 -3.99 1.22 -12.24
CA ILE A 264 -4.71 0.03 -12.71
C ILE A 264 -4.46 -0.15 -14.20
N VAL A 265 -4.35 -1.40 -14.62
CA VAL A 265 -4.26 -1.82 -16.02
C VAL A 265 -5.43 -2.75 -16.35
N GLY A 266 -5.87 -2.74 -17.60
CA GLY A 266 -6.88 -3.66 -18.11
C GLY A 266 -6.26 -4.97 -18.59
N ILE A 267 -6.97 -6.05 -18.35
CA ILE A 267 -6.74 -7.36 -18.96
C ILE A 267 -7.97 -7.66 -19.80
N VAL A 268 -7.83 -7.79 -21.09
CA VAL A 268 -8.92 -8.09 -22.03
C VAL A 268 -8.73 -9.49 -22.58
N ASP A 269 -9.70 -10.36 -22.39
CA ASP A 269 -9.65 -11.76 -22.80
C ASP A 269 -8.37 -12.49 -22.34
N GLY A 270 -7.89 -12.15 -21.14
CA GLY A 270 -6.69 -12.73 -20.51
C GLY A 270 -5.36 -12.08 -20.93
N GLU A 271 -5.37 -11.10 -21.82
CA GLU A 271 -4.17 -10.38 -22.27
C GLU A 271 -4.12 -8.93 -21.76
N LEU A 272 -2.91 -8.43 -21.48
CA LEU A 272 -2.72 -7.05 -21.04
C LEU A 272 -3.12 -6.06 -22.15
N ASP A 273 -4.09 -5.18 -21.86
CA ASP A 273 -4.42 -4.06 -22.74
C ASP A 273 -3.31 -3.00 -22.70
N THR A 274 -2.36 -3.10 -23.62
CA THR A 274 -1.22 -2.20 -23.72
C THR A 274 -1.56 -0.80 -24.24
N GLN A 275 -2.78 -0.60 -24.72
CA GLN A 275 -3.28 0.69 -25.25
C GLN A 275 -4.23 1.39 -24.26
N GLY A 276 -4.81 0.68 -23.30
CA GLY A 276 -5.84 1.20 -22.38
C GLY A 276 -7.18 1.47 -23.07
N ALA A 277 -7.45 0.78 -24.17
CA ALA A 277 -8.65 0.98 -24.97
C ALA A 277 -9.92 0.58 -24.18
N CYS A 278 -9.83 -0.42 -23.31
CA CYS A 278 -10.94 -0.87 -22.48
C CYS A 278 -11.46 0.23 -21.54
N PHE A 279 -10.60 1.16 -21.13
CA PHE A 279 -10.98 2.25 -20.22
C PHE A 279 -11.40 3.53 -20.91
N PHE A 280 -11.11 3.66 -22.22
CA PHE A 280 -11.23 4.95 -22.91
C PHE A 280 -12.64 5.55 -22.81
N HIS A 281 -13.66 4.76 -23.08
CA HIS A 281 -15.04 5.25 -23.03
C HIS A 281 -15.46 5.65 -21.61
N PHE A 282 -15.11 4.82 -20.62
CA PHE A 282 -15.41 5.07 -19.21
C PHE A 282 -14.77 6.39 -18.74
N ILE A 283 -13.47 6.53 -18.91
CA ILE A 283 -12.71 7.68 -18.39
C ILE A 283 -13.01 8.98 -19.13
N ASN A 284 -13.18 8.95 -20.47
CA ASN A 284 -13.30 10.17 -21.26
C ASN A 284 -14.74 10.62 -21.52
N ASN A 285 -15.71 9.72 -21.32
CA ASN A 285 -17.12 10.04 -21.56
C ASN A 285 -17.99 9.88 -20.31
N GLN A 286 -18.01 8.67 -19.70
CA GLN A 286 -18.93 8.39 -18.58
C GLN A 286 -18.54 9.18 -17.32
N VAL A 287 -17.26 9.22 -16.93
CA VAL A 287 -16.80 9.95 -15.74
C VAL A 287 -17.08 11.45 -15.83
N PRO A 288 -16.72 12.17 -16.90
CA PRO A 288 -17.04 13.59 -17.04
C PRO A 288 -18.54 13.87 -17.06
N GLU A 289 -19.34 13.03 -17.72
CA GLU A 289 -20.79 13.17 -17.76
C GLU A 289 -21.41 12.98 -16.36
N TRP A 290 -20.99 11.96 -15.62
CA TRP A 290 -21.43 11.71 -14.26
C TRP A 290 -21.05 12.87 -13.32
N HIS A 291 -19.79 13.32 -13.36
CA HIS A 291 -19.31 14.42 -12.53
C HIS A 291 -20.06 15.72 -12.81
N SER A 292 -20.38 16.02 -14.09
CA SER A 292 -21.14 17.22 -14.45
C SER A 292 -22.56 17.24 -13.87
N LYS A 293 -23.19 16.05 -13.72
CA LYS A 293 -24.54 15.88 -13.15
C LYS A 293 -24.55 15.89 -11.61
N ASN A 294 -23.43 15.50 -10.98
CA ASN A 294 -23.31 15.30 -9.53
C ASN A 294 -22.31 16.28 -8.88
N LYS A 295 -22.04 17.43 -9.50
CA LYS A 295 -21.19 18.48 -8.89
C LYS A 295 -21.74 18.85 -7.54
N MET A 296 -20.92 18.57 -6.49
CA MET A 296 -21.14 19.01 -5.11
C MET A 296 -20.81 20.49 -4.92
#